data_77b6ef9c067912f9a68bba8a392747fc
#
_entry.id   77b6ef9c067912f9a68bba8a392747fc
#
_cell.length_a   1.000
_cell.length_b   1.000
_cell.length_c   1.000
_cell.angle_alpha   90.00
_cell.angle_beta   90.00
_cell.angle_gamma   90.00
#
_symmetry.space_group_name_H-M   'P 1'
#
loop_
_entity.id
_entity.type
_entity.pdbx_description
1 polymer ?
#
loop_
_entity_poly.entity_id
_entity_poly.type
_entity_poly.pdbx_seq_one_letter_code
_entity_poly.pdbx_strand_id
1 'polypeptide(L)'
;WREPKIQSVVLVGSYARGAQRPFSDLDLILLTPDRAYFLAQQAFLQQFGPVQSIQQEAYGACTSLRVWYSSGLEVEFGFVTPAWMAYPLDQGTEQVLRDGYLVLLDKGCYFQSLSF
;
A
#
# COMPACT_ATOMS: atom_id res chain seq x y z
N TRP A 1 5.46 -10.10 -6.54
CA TRP A 1 4.46 -10.59 -5.58
C TRP A 1 3.58 -11.66 -6.21
N ARG A 2 3.50 -12.83 -5.62
CA ARG A 2 2.80 -13.99 -6.20
C ARG A 2 1.42 -14.24 -5.58
N GLU A 3 0.94 -13.38 -4.71
CA GLU A 3 -0.37 -13.56 -4.08
C GLU A 3 -1.49 -13.31 -5.11
N PRO A 4 -2.32 -14.32 -5.45
CA PRO A 4 -3.33 -14.17 -6.50
C PRO A 4 -4.39 -13.10 -6.19
N LYS A 5 -4.65 -12.82 -4.92
CA LYS A 5 -5.66 -11.83 -4.51
C LYS A 5 -5.16 -10.40 -4.62
N ILE A 6 -3.86 -10.19 -4.79
CA ILE A 6 -3.29 -8.85 -4.98
C ILE A 6 -3.28 -8.51 -6.46
N GLN A 7 -3.96 -7.43 -6.83
CA GLN A 7 -4.03 -6.94 -8.21
C GLN A 7 -2.93 -5.94 -8.52
N SER A 8 -2.60 -5.07 -7.59
CA SER A 8 -1.56 -4.07 -7.79
C SER A 8 -0.85 -3.77 -6.48
N VAL A 9 0.44 -3.42 -6.60
CA VAL A 9 1.27 -2.96 -5.48
C VAL A 9 1.94 -1.67 -5.91
N VAL A 10 1.76 -0.62 -5.14
CA VAL A 10 2.27 0.72 -5.47
C VAL A 10 2.99 1.28 -4.25
N LEU A 11 4.21 1.76 -4.46
CA LEU A 11 4.96 2.48 -3.44
C LEU A 11 4.55 3.95 -3.49
N VAL A 12 4.21 4.51 -2.34
CA VAL A 12 3.85 5.93 -2.21
C VAL A 12 4.68 6.55 -1.07
N GLY A 13 4.42 7.82 -0.74
CA GLY A 13 5.10 8.50 0.34
C GLY A 13 6.52 8.91 0.02
N SER A 14 7.34 9.10 1.04
CA SER A 14 8.67 9.71 0.89
C SER A 14 9.60 8.89 -0.02
N TYR A 15 9.54 7.57 0.02
CA TYR A 15 10.36 6.73 -0.85
C TYR A 15 10.00 6.91 -2.32
N ALA A 16 8.72 7.02 -2.65
CA ALA A 16 8.28 7.22 -4.03
C ALA A 16 8.71 8.59 -4.58
N ARG A 17 8.80 9.59 -3.71
CA ARG A 17 9.23 10.94 -4.08
C ARG A 17 10.75 11.12 -4.10
N GLY A 18 11.51 10.10 -3.68
CA GLY A 18 12.94 10.25 -3.50
C GLY A 18 13.32 11.15 -2.33
N ALA A 19 12.39 11.39 -1.39
CA ALA A 19 12.58 12.27 -0.24
C ALA A 19 12.76 11.50 1.07
N GLN A 20 13.10 10.21 1.00
CA GLN A 20 13.26 9.37 2.16
C GLN A 20 14.41 9.84 3.05
N ARG A 21 14.26 9.60 4.34
CA ARG A 21 15.28 9.84 5.36
C ARG A 21 15.65 8.50 6.00
N PRO A 22 16.73 8.42 6.80
CA PRO A 22 17.17 7.13 7.39
C PRO A 22 16.09 6.38 8.15
N PHE A 23 15.09 7.07 8.71
CA PHE A 23 14.02 6.46 9.49
C PHE A 23 12.65 6.58 8.82
N SER A 24 12.62 6.86 7.52
CA SER A 24 11.35 6.89 6.78
C SER A 24 10.74 5.50 6.71
N ASP A 25 9.42 5.42 6.93
CA ASP A 25 8.68 4.19 6.72
C ASP A 25 8.41 3.95 5.23
N LEU A 26 8.22 2.69 4.86
CA LEU A 26 7.77 2.31 3.53
C LEU A 26 6.25 2.35 3.50
N ASP A 27 5.69 3.07 2.54
CA ASP A 27 4.24 3.16 2.34
C ASP A 27 3.86 2.41 1.07
N LEU A 28 3.18 1.29 1.24
CA LEU A 28 2.70 0.47 0.12
C LEU A 28 1.18 0.53 0.05
N ILE A 29 0.65 0.68 -1.16
CA ILE A 29 -0.78 0.53 -1.43
C ILE A 29 -0.97 -0.77 -2.19
N LEU A 30 -1.83 -1.64 -1.65
CA LEU A 30 -2.14 -2.94 -2.24
C LEU A 30 -3.59 -2.95 -2.68
N LEU A 31 -3.79 -3.09 -3.99
CA LEU A 31 -5.11 -3.14 -4.59
C LEU A 31 -5.60 -4.58 -4.61
N THR A 32 -6.71 -4.85 -3.96
CA THR A 32 -7.27 -6.20 -3.88
C THR A 32 -8.79 -6.12 -3.75
N PRO A 33 -9.54 -7.03 -4.43
CA PRO A 33 -10.99 -7.11 -4.24
C PRO A 33 -11.37 -7.71 -2.88
N ASP A 34 -10.41 -8.28 -2.15
CA ASP A 34 -10.65 -8.99 -0.89
C ASP A 34 -9.72 -8.49 0.22
N ARG A 35 -9.82 -7.20 0.55
CA ARG A 35 -8.97 -6.62 1.60
C ARG A 35 -9.27 -7.21 2.97
N ALA A 36 -10.50 -7.66 3.23
CA ALA A 36 -10.85 -8.28 4.51
C ALA A 36 -10.04 -9.56 4.77
N TYR A 37 -9.73 -10.31 3.71
CA TYR A 37 -8.88 -11.49 3.82
C TYR A 37 -7.51 -11.14 4.39
N PHE A 38 -6.87 -10.09 3.86
CA PHE A 38 -5.52 -9.68 4.29
C PHE A 38 -5.53 -9.05 5.68
N LEU A 39 -6.61 -8.38 6.06
CA LEU A 39 -6.73 -7.81 7.39
C LEU A 39 -6.91 -8.91 8.45
N ALA A 40 -7.55 -10.03 8.08
CA ALA A 40 -7.75 -11.18 8.97
C ALA A 40 -6.56 -12.13 8.96
N GLN A 41 -5.94 -12.37 7.79
CA GLN A 41 -4.85 -13.32 7.60
C GLN A 41 -3.52 -12.56 7.50
N GLN A 42 -2.96 -12.22 8.65
CA GLN A 42 -1.78 -11.36 8.71
C GLN A 42 -0.45 -12.13 8.65
N ALA A 43 -0.49 -13.43 8.43
CA ALA A 43 0.73 -14.26 8.41
C ALA A 43 1.70 -13.84 7.29
N PHE A 44 1.20 -13.26 6.18
CA PHE A 44 2.04 -12.81 5.08
C PHE A 44 3.05 -11.72 5.51
N LEU A 45 2.75 -10.97 6.56
CA LEU A 45 3.63 -9.91 7.05
C LEU A 45 4.98 -10.45 7.50
N GLN A 46 5.02 -11.70 7.97
CA GLN A 46 6.25 -12.31 8.48
C GLN A 46 7.21 -12.70 7.36
N GLN A 47 6.79 -12.64 6.11
CA GLN A 47 7.68 -12.86 4.97
C GLN A 47 8.81 -11.83 4.89
N PHE A 48 8.63 -10.68 5.52
CA PHE A 48 9.59 -9.58 5.49
C PHE A 48 10.45 -9.51 6.73
N GLY A 49 10.34 -10.49 7.63
CA GLY A 49 11.12 -10.60 8.85
C GLY A 49 10.24 -10.75 10.09
N PRO A 50 10.86 -10.92 11.27
CA PRO A 50 10.11 -11.03 12.51
C PRO A 50 9.35 -9.76 12.83
N VAL A 51 8.06 -9.87 13.06
CA VAL A 51 7.17 -8.76 13.37
C VAL A 51 7.24 -8.45 14.87
N GLN A 52 7.48 -7.18 15.20
CA GLN A 52 7.49 -6.72 16.59
C GLN A 52 6.11 -6.26 17.04
N SER A 53 5.43 -5.44 16.22
CA SER A 53 4.08 -4.96 16.53
C SER A 53 3.33 -4.59 15.26
N ILE A 54 1.99 -4.57 15.34
CA ILE A 54 1.09 -4.23 14.25
C ILE A 54 0.02 -3.29 14.78
N GLN A 55 -0.30 -2.24 14.01
CA GLN A 55 -1.40 -1.33 14.31
C GLN A 55 -2.27 -1.19 13.07
N GLN A 56 -3.58 -1.38 13.23
CA GLN A 56 -4.54 -1.18 12.15
C GLN A 56 -5.07 0.24 12.21
N GLU A 57 -5.09 0.93 11.05
CA GLU A 57 -5.54 2.30 10.93
C GLU A 57 -6.49 2.42 9.73
N ALA A 58 -7.58 3.18 9.89
CA ALA A 58 -8.55 3.40 8.83
C ALA A 58 -8.43 4.83 8.28
N TYR A 59 -8.28 4.94 6.96
CA TYR A 59 -8.17 6.20 6.24
C TYR A 59 -9.20 6.24 5.11
N GLY A 60 -10.50 6.36 5.45
CA GLY A 60 -11.56 6.37 4.45
C GLY A 60 -11.61 5.07 3.66
N ALA A 61 -11.34 5.14 2.36
CA ALA A 61 -11.38 3.97 1.47
C ALA A 61 -10.17 3.04 1.62
N CYS A 62 -9.18 3.42 2.42
CA CYS A 62 -7.97 2.64 2.67
C CYS A 62 -7.93 2.19 4.12
N THR A 63 -7.68 0.90 4.34
CA THR A 63 -7.40 0.37 5.67
C THR A 63 -5.98 -0.13 5.70
N SER A 64 -5.18 0.37 6.63
CA SER A 64 -3.75 0.11 6.70
C SER A 64 -3.38 -0.78 7.87
N LEU A 65 -2.37 -1.62 7.66
CA LEU A 65 -1.64 -2.30 8.72
C LEU A 65 -0.26 -1.66 8.79
N ARG A 66 0.01 -0.94 9.86
CA ARG A 66 1.34 -0.40 10.14
C ARG A 66 2.11 -1.44 10.93
N VAL A 67 3.24 -1.85 10.41
CA VAL A 67 4.01 -2.96 10.96
C VAL A 67 5.41 -2.49 11.34
N TRP A 68 5.80 -2.76 12.57
CA TRP A 68 7.16 -2.54 13.05
C TRP A 68 7.85 -3.88 13.15
N TYR A 69 8.95 -4.03 12.41
CA TYR A 69 9.74 -5.24 12.40
C TYR A 69 10.87 -5.16 13.41
N SER A 70 11.29 -6.30 13.92
CA SER A 70 12.38 -6.38 14.90
C SER A 70 13.70 -5.85 14.35
N SER A 71 13.84 -5.80 13.03
CA SER A 71 15.02 -5.22 12.36
C SER A 71 15.07 -3.69 12.43
N GLY A 72 14.00 -3.03 12.88
CA GLY A 72 13.87 -1.57 12.84
C GLY A 72 13.13 -1.06 11.62
N LEU A 73 12.80 -1.92 10.66
CA LEU A 73 12.00 -1.54 9.49
C LEU A 73 10.56 -1.26 9.91
N GLU A 74 10.00 -0.18 9.38
CA GLU A 74 8.57 0.15 9.54
C GLU A 74 7.93 0.17 8.16
N VAL A 75 6.82 -0.56 7.98
CA VAL A 75 6.09 -0.62 6.71
C VAL A 75 4.61 -0.40 6.98
N GLU A 76 4.00 0.48 6.20
CA GLU A 76 2.56 0.66 6.20
C GLU A 76 1.98 -0.03 4.96
N PHE A 77 1.16 -1.06 5.18
CA PHE A 77 0.47 -1.81 4.12
C PHE A 77 -0.96 -1.28 4.03
N GLY A 78 -1.24 -0.44 3.05
CA GLY A 78 -2.58 0.11 2.83
C GLY A 78 -3.36 -0.76 1.85
N PHE A 79 -4.48 -1.33 2.31
CA PHE A 79 -5.32 -2.18 1.47
C PHE A 79 -6.50 -1.39 0.96
N VAL A 80 -6.67 -1.38 -0.36
CA VAL A 80 -7.78 -0.72 -1.05
C VAL A 80 -8.42 -1.69 -2.03
N THR A 81 -9.70 -1.45 -2.36
CA THR A 81 -10.37 -2.20 -3.42
C THR A 81 -10.12 -1.53 -4.78
N PRO A 82 -10.41 -2.21 -5.91
CA PRO A 82 -10.28 -1.58 -7.23
C PRO A 82 -11.08 -0.28 -7.37
N ALA A 83 -12.14 -0.09 -6.59
CA ALA A 83 -12.90 1.14 -6.57
C ALA A 83 -12.06 2.36 -6.17
N TRP A 84 -10.93 2.16 -5.47
CA TRP A 84 -9.99 3.24 -5.13
C TRP A 84 -9.45 3.94 -6.38
N MET A 85 -9.34 3.18 -7.48
CA MET A 85 -8.88 3.70 -8.78
C MET A 85 -10.02 4.01 -9.75
N ALA A 86 -11.28 4.01 -9.28
CA ALA A 86 -12.42 4.38 -10.13
C ALA A 86 -12.41 5.87 -10.44
N TYR A 87 -12.70 6.22 -11.68
CA TYR A 87 -12.77 7.60 -12.12
C TYR A 87 -14.18 8.18 -11.97
N PRO A 88 -14.30 9.45 -11.55
CA PRO A 88 -13.21 10.32 -11.15
C PRO A 88 -12.62 9.86 -9.82
N LEU A 89 -11.29 10.01 -9.67
CA LEU A 89 -10.62 9.67 -8.42
C LEU A 89 -11.15 10.56 -7.29
N ASP A 90 -11.29 10.00 -6.09
CA ASP A 90 -11.61 10.83 -4.94
C ASP A 90 -10.40 11.73 -4.61
N GLN A 91 -10.67 12.82 -3.88
CA GLN A 91 -9.66 13.85 -3.64
C GLN A 91 -8.45 13.31 -2.87
N GLY A 92 -8.68 12.44 -1.90
CA GLY A 92 -7.59 11.86 -1.11
C GLY A 92 -6.70 10.95 -1.95
N THR A 93 -7.31 10.11 -2.80
CA THR A 93 -6.59 9.23 -3.71
C THR A 93 -5.76 10.03 -4.69
N GLU A 94 -6.36 11.05 -5.30
CA GLU A 94 -5.65 11.91 -6.26
C GLU A 94 -4.45 12.58 -5.62
N GLN A 95 -4.59 13.08 -4.40
CA GLN A 95 -3.50 13.77 -3.70
C GLN A 95 -2.33 12.83 -3.44
N VAL A 96 -2.61 11.60 -2.98
CA VAL A 96 -1.57 10.60 -2.72
C VAL A 96 -0.78 10.31 -4.00
N LEU A 97 -1.47 10.13 -5.12
CA LEU A 97 -0.83 9.81 -6.40
C LEU A 97 -0.08 11.01 -6.98
N ARG A 98 -0.62 12.24 -6.85
CA ARG A 98 0.08 13.45 -7.30
C ARG A 98 1.37 13.69 -6.54
N ASP A 99 1.42 13.33 -5.26
CA ASP A 99 2.62 13.49 -4.45
C ASP A 99 3.76 12.56 -4.87
N GLY A 100 3.46 11.55 -5.69
CA GLY A 100 4.44 10.63 -6.26
C GLY A 100 4.13 9.18 -5.94
N TYR A 101 4.30 8.33 -6.94
CA TYR A 101 4.07 6.90 -6.77
C TYR A 101 4.97 6.10 -7.72
N LEU A 102 5.28 4.85 -7.32
CA LEU A 102 5.99 3.89 -8.15
C LEU A 102 5.18 2.61 -8.21
N VAL A 103 4.80 2.18 -9.41
CA VAL A 103 4.06 0.94 -9.61
C VAL A 103 5.03 -0.22 -9.58
N LEU A 104 4.88 -1.11 -8.58
CA LEU A 104 5.71 -2.30 -8.44
C LEU A 104 5.07 -3.51 -9.12
N LEU A 105 3.74 -3.55 -9.17
CA LEU A 105 2.96 -4.60 -9.80
C LEU A 105 1.60 -4.03 -10.19
N ASP A 106 1.13 -4.32 -11.40
CA ASP A 106 -0.20 -3.87 -11.84
C ASP A 106 -0.82 -4.89 -12.81
N LYS A 107 -1.42 -5.94 -12.26
CA LYS A 107 -2.01 -7.04 -13.06
C LYS A 107 -3.23 -6.60 -13.85
N GLY A 108 -3.99 -5.61 -13.33
CA GLY A 108 -5.23 -5.13 -13.95
C GLY A 108 -5.06 -3.85 -14.74
N CYS A 109 -3.84 -3.36 -14.93
CA CYS A 109 -3.54 -2.14 -15.67
C CYS A 109 -4.27 -0.90 -15.14
N TYR A 110 -4.48 -0.81 -13.82
CA TYR A 110 -5.19 0.28 -13.19
C TYR A 110 -4.46 1.62 -13.28
N PHE A 111 -3.13 1.59 -13.41
CA PHE A 111 -2.29 2.79 -13.33
C PHE A 111 -1.76 3.24 -14.70
N GLN A 112 -2.03 2.50 -15.78
CA GLN A 112 -1.47 2.79 -17.10
C GLN A 112 -1.95 4.12 -17.69
N SER A 113 -3.18 4.52 -17.41
CA SER A 113 -3.77 5.74 -17.98
C SER A 113 -3.67 6.95 -17.07
N LEU A 114 -2.97 6.85 -15.94
CA LEU A 114 -2.78 8.00 -15.06
C LEU A 114 -1.87 9.04 -15.70
N SER A 115 -2.29 10.30 -15.61
CA SER A 115 -1.53 11.46 -16.11
C SER A 115 -1.77 12.63 -15.19
N PHE A 116 -0.71 13.14 -14.62
CA PHE A 116 -0.77 14.32 -13.75
C PHE A 116 0.18 15.41 -14.21
#